data_ee94c8eb82a7454b6b8e675340cba3d1
#
_entry.id   ee94c8eb82a7454b6b8e675340cba3d1
#
_cell.length_a   1.000
_cell.length_b   1.000
_cell.length_c   1.000
_cell.angle_alpha   90.00
_cell.angle_beta   90.00
_cell.angle_gamma   90.00
#
_symmetry.space_group_name_H-M   'P 1'
#
loop_
_entity.id
_entity.type
_entity.pdbx_description
1 polymer ?
#
loop_
_entity_poly.entity_id
_entity_poly.type
_entity_poly.pdbx_seq_one_letter_code
_entity_poly.pdbx_strand_id
1 'polypeptide(L)'
;YPRYPRYKKNMVAALVHTGGTTGVPKTVKLSNENFNAMAIQYKSLNANYNKGDTFLNGIVPFVAYGIVVTIHMPMCLGMTNIIAPILSPKEFTEFMIKYKPNHTATVPTYVEHFIEDEKANSMNWKCIKHIGVGGESFTRTQEQEVKDFLKNHNSSGSIDKGFGMTELSGTSVTCMGNVNKFTSLGIPLPLNTYGIFERGTDKELKYGEEGEICITGPTEMLGYLDNEEEESKVIKIHSDGKRWIHSEDVGIIDEEGFLFFKGRYKRMFTHGGFKLYPSYIEGIILSHP
;
A
#
# COMPACT_ATOMS: atom_id res chain seq x y z
N TYR A 1 -24.19 28.58 9.94
CA TYR A 1 -23.27 27.58 9.35
C TYR A 1 -22.00 27.60 10.19
N PRO A 2 -21.43 26.44 10.55
CA PRO A 2 -20.14 26.38 11.23
C PRO A 2 -19.08 27.05 10.34
N ARG A 3 -18.29 27.95 10.91
CA ARG A 3 -17.15 28.54 10.20
C ARG A 3 -16.06 27.49 10.14
N TYR A 4 -15.83 26.91 8.98
CA TYR A 4 -14.66 26.05 8.76
C TYR A 4 -13.38 26.85 9.00
N PRO A 5 -12.39 26.25 9.68
CA PRO A 5 -11.11 26.91 9.86
C PRO A 5 -10.50 27.22 8.46
N ARG A 6 -9.88 28.39 8.32
CA ARG A 6 -9.16 28.72 7.09
C ARG A 6 -7.99 27.74 6.95
N TYR A 7 -7.84 27.20 5.74
CA TYR A 7 -6.70 26.35 5.41
C TYR A 7 -5.39 27.03 5.81
N LYS A 8 -4.51 26.26 6.44
CA LYS A 8 -3.10 26.62 6.70
C LYS A 8 -2.24 25.44 6.29
N LYS A 9 -1.09 25.72 5.69
CA LYS A 9 -0.11 24.70 5.34
C LYS A 9 0.25 23.87 6.59
N ASN A 10 0.41 22.56 6.41
CA ASN A 10 0.70 21.60 7.48
C ASN A 10 -0.38 21.53 8.59
N MET A 11 -1.61 21.93 8.29
CA MET A 11 -2.71 21.73 9.23
C MET A 11 -3.07 20.22 9.27
N VAL A 12 -3.14 19.68 10.49
CA VAL A 12 -3.54 18.27 10.70
C VAL A 12 -4.97 18.07 10.22
N ALA A 13 -5.16 17.15 9.28
CA ALA A 13 -6.45 16.74 8.74
C ALA A 13 -6.98 15.48 9.42
N ALA A 14 -6.09 14.57 9.78
CA ALA A 14 -6.45 13.32 10.46
C ALA A 14 -5.36 12.86 11.43
N LEU A 15 -5.80 12.19 12.47
CA LEU A 15 -4.98 11.41 13.39
C LEU A 15 -5.27 9.93 13.13
N VAL A 16 -4.24 9.18 12.76
CA VAL A 16 -4.39 7.77 12.36
C VAL A 16 -3.44 6.90 13.18
N HIS A 17 -3.96 5.83 13.75
CA HIS A 17 -3.12 4.90 14.51
C HIS A 17 -2.32 3.97 13.59
N THR A 18 -1.07 3.68 13.97
CA THR A 18 -0.30 2.63 13.30
C THR A 18 -0.74 1.26 13.78
N GLY A 19 -0.77 0.28 12.88
CA GLY A 19 -0.99 -1.13 13.22
C GLY A 19 0.27 -1.76 13.85
N GLY A 20 0.79 -1.19 14.94
CA GLY A 20 2.03 -1.65 15.57
C GLY A 20 1.95 -3.10 16.05
N THR A 21 2.79 -3.97 15.49
CA THR A 21 2.90 -5.39 15.89
C THR A 21 3.72 -5.62 17.16
N THR A 22 4.31 -4.58 17.74
CA THR A 22 5.35 -4.72 18.79
C THR A 22 5.30 -3.69 19.92
N GLY A 23 4.23 -2.88 20.06
CA GLY A 23 4.20 -1.85 21.09
C GLY A 23 2.87 -1.10 21.17
N VAL A 24 2.84 -0.04 21.98
CA VAL A 24 1.71 0.89 22.05
C VAL A 24 1.49 1.52 20.66
N PRO A 25 0.26 1.51 20.11
CA PRO A 25 -0.02 2.13 18.82
C PRO A 25 0.41 3.59 18.81
N LYS A 26 1.17 4.00 17.79
CA LYS A 26 1.56 5.40 17.60
C LYS A 26 0.48 6.12 16.81
N THR A 27 0.26 7.40 17.12
CA THR A 27 -0.71 8.22 16.40
C THR A 27 0.01 9.12 15.42
N VAL A 28 -0.21 8.89 14.14
CA VAL A 28 0.37 9.65 13.02
C VAL A 28 -0.49 10.87 12.73
N LYS A 29 0.16 12.04 12.57
CA LYS A 29 -0.47 13.29 12.12
C LYS A 29 -0.38 13.38 10.60
N LEU A 30 -1.50 13.32 9.90
CA LEU A 30 -1.59 13.53 8.45
C LEU A 30 -2.19 14.90 8.12
N SER A 31 -1.63 15.58 7.14
CA SER A 31 -2.10 16.90 6.69
C SER A 31 -3.07 16.79 5.51
N ASN A 32 -3.77 17.90 5.21
CA ASN A 32 -4.55 18.01 3.98
C ASN A 32 -3.68 17.83 2.72
N GLU A 33 -2.43 18.29 2.77
CA GLU A 33 -1.47 18.14 1.68
C GLU A 33 -1.17 16.67 1.41
N ASN A 34 -0.99 15.86 2.46
CA ASN A 34 -0.75 14.43 2.32
C ASN A 34 -1.92 13.72 1.61
N PHE A 35 -3.15 14.01 2.03
CA PHE A 35 -4.35 13.46 1.40
C PHE A 35 -4.45 13.85 -0.08
N ASN A 36 -4.27 15.14 -0.39
CA ASN A 36 -4.36 15.64 -1.75
C ASN A 36 -3.20 15.15 -2.63
N ALA A 37 -1.99 15.03 -2.08
CA ALA A 37 -0.84 14.49 -2.78
C ALA A 37 -1.11 13.05 -3.26
N MET A 38 -1.67 12.20 -2.39
CA MET A 38 -2.06 10.84 -2.76
C MET A 38 -3.03 10.82 -3.94
N ALA A 39 -4.07 11.66 -3.92
CA ALA A 39 -5.03 11.74 -5.02
C ALA A 39 -4.36 12.21 -6.34
N ILE A 40 -3.44 13.19 -6.26
CA ILE A 40 -2.67 13.68 -7.42
C ILE A 40 -1.76 12.57 -7.97
N GLN A 41 -1.07 11.83 -7.10
CA GLN A 41 -0.20 10.72 -7.49
C GLN A 41 -0.98 9.66 -8.26
N TYR A 42 -2.12 9.19 -7.75
CA TYR A 42 -2.96 8.22 -8.44
C TYR A 42 -3.52 8.75 -9.77
N LYS A 43 -3.94 10.02 -9.80
CA LYS A 43 -4.37 10.66 -11.05
C LYS A 43 -3.26 10.70 -12.10
N SER A 44 -2.01 10.86 -11.68
CA SER A 44 -0.84 10.95 -12.57
C SER A 44 -0.39 9.61 -13.14
N LEU A 45 -0.83 8.47 -12.57
CA LEU A 45 -0.49 7.14 -13.06
C LEU A 45 -1.11 6.79 -14.41
N ASN A 46 -2.07 7.57 -14.88
CA ASN A 46 -2.83 7.32 -16.12
C ASN A 46 -3.43 5.89 -16.17
N ALA A 47 -3.89 5.39 -15.04
CA ALA A 47 -4.27 4.01 -14.80
C ALA A 47 -5.78 3.76 -14.95
N ASN A 48 -6.42 4.33 -15.97
CA ASN A 48 -7.83 4.09 -16.30
C ASN A 48 -8.84 4.31 -15.16
N TYR A 49 -8.50 5.21 -14.22
CA TYR A 49 -9.42 5.70 -13.19
C TYR A 49 -10.31 6.79 -13.79
N ASN A 50 -11.56 6.46 -14.07
CA ASN A 50 -12.46 7.40 -14.74
C ASN A 50 -13.49 7.99 -13.76
N LYS A 51 -13.86 9.24 -14.02
CA LYS A 51 -15.01 9.87 -13.35
C LYS A 51 -16.28 9.03 -13.58
N GLY A 52 -16.99 8.72 -12.50
CA GLY A 52 -18.20 7.90 -12.53
C GLY A 52 -17.96 6.39 -12.35
N ASP A 53 -16.73 5.92 -12.40
CA ASP A 53 -16.41 4.55 -11.98
C ASP A 53 -16.83 4.31 -10.53
N THR A 54 -17.07 3.07 -10.19
CA THR A 54 -17.37 2.65 -8.81
C THR A 54 -16.13 2.06 -8.13
N PHE A 55 -15.88 2.50 -6.91
CA PHE A 55 -14.80 2.00 -6.06
C PHE A 55 -15.37 1.37 -4.79
N LEU A 56 -15.13 0.08 -4.58
CA LEU A 56 -15.47 -0.61 -3.34
C LEU A 56 -14.31 -0.51 -2.35
N ASN A 57 -14.58 0.06 -1.19
CA ASN A 57 -13.64 0.07 -0.08
C ASN A 57 -13.63 -1.29 0.64
N GLY A 58 -12.58 -2.08 0.43
CA GLY A 58 -12.35 -3.36 1.11
C GLY A 58 -11.39 -3.26 2.31
N ILE A 59 -11.05 -2.04 2.75
CA ILE A 59 -10.13 -1.77 3.87
C ILE A 59 -10.86 -0.97 4.95
N VAL A 60 -10.59 -1.29 6.19
CA VAL A 60 -11.16 -0.55 7.33
C VAL A 60 -10.79 0.95 7.27
N PRO A 61 -11.76 1.87 7.45
CA PRO A 61 -11.57 3.30 7.19
C PRO A 61 -10.69 4.02 8.22
N PHE A 62 -10.35 3.39 9.34
CA PHE A 62 -9.57 4.00 10.41
C PHE A 62 -8.05 3.78 10.30
N VAL A 63 -7.58 3.13 9.23
CA VAL A 63 -6.16 3.05 8.85
C VAL A 63 -5.86 4.00 7.69
N ALA A 64 -4.60 4.44 7.53
CA ALA A 64 -4.24 5.40 6.48
C ALA A 64 -4.58 4.89 5.07
N TYR A 65 -4.31 3.62 4.77
CA TYR A 65 -4.69 3.02 3.49
C TYR A 65 -6.20 3.12 3.25
N GLY A 66 -7.02 2.84 4.27
CA GLY A 66 -8.47 2.95 4.20
C GLY A 66 -8.95 4.38 3.94
N ILE A 67 -8.61 5.34 4.79
CA ILE A 67 -9.16 6.69 4.67
C ILE A 67 -8.56 7.48 3.51
N VAL A 68 -7.25 7.37 3.25
CA VAL A 68 -6.58 8.18 2.22
C VAL A 68 -6.73 7.57 0.84
N VAL A 69 -6.44 6.27 0.69
CA VAL A 69 -6.37 5.61 -0.62
C VAL A 69 -7.74 5.08 -1.07
N THR A 70 -8.54 4.51 -0.15
CA THR A 70 -9.80 3.88 -0.56
C THR A 70 -11.05 4.76 -0.38
N ILE A 71 -10.93 5.90 0.31
CA ILE A 71 -12.04 6.86 0.47
C ILE A 71 -11.71 8.18 -0.20
N HIS A 72 -10.69 8.90 0.27
CA HIS A 72 -10.39 10.25 -0.21
C HIS A 72 -9.98 10.29 -1.69
N MET A 73 -9.06 9.42 -2.10
CA MET A 73 -8.55 9.39 -3.48
C MET A 73 -9.67 9.15 -4.50
N PRO A 74 -10.52 8.11 -4.38
CA PRO A 74 -11.61 7.90 -5.34
C PRO A 74 -12.60 9.07 -5.41
N MET A 75 -12.91 9.69 -4.26
CA MET A 75 -13.77 10.88 -4.23
C MET A 75 -13.14 12.06 -5.00
N CYS A 76 -11.84 12.30 -4.82
CA CYS A 76 -11.12 13.33 -5.57
C CYS A 76 -11.08 13.07 -7.07
N LEU A 77 -11.08 11.81 -7.50
CA LEU A 77 -11.12 11.41 -8.90
C LEU A 77 -12.56 11.39 -9.48
N GLY A 78 -13.56 11.72 -8.67
CA GLY A 78 -14.97 11.79 -9.08
C GLY A 78 -15.62 10.41 -9.27
N MET A 79 -15.15 9.41 -8.56
CA MET A 79 -15.74 8.08 -8.55
C MET A 79 -16.89 7.99 -7.55
N THR A 80 -17.78 7.02 -7.75
CA THR A 80 -18.77 6.62 -6.75
C THR A 80 -18.12 5.67 -5.74
N ASN A 81 -17.99 6.10 -4.50
CA ASN A 81 -17.36 5.31 -3.45
C ASN A 81 -18.40 4.47 -2.70
N ILE A 82 -18.20 3.16 -2.68
CA ILE A 82 -19.02 2.20 -1.92
C ILE A 82 -18.29 1.94 -0.60
N ILE A 83 -18.74 2.63 0.44
CA ILE A 83 -18.19 2.49 1.80
C ILE A 83 -19.11 1.53 2.55
N ALA A 84 -18.61 0.36 2.88
CA ALA A 84 -19.35 -0.67 3.57
C ALA A 84 -18.58 -1.14 4.81
N PRO A 85 -19.26 -1.57 5.87
CA PRO A 85 -18.60 -2.15 7.04
C PRO A 85 -18.16 -3.59 6.73
N ILE A 86 -17.16 -3.73 5.88
CA ILE A 86 -16.61 -5.03 5.51
C ILE A 86 -15.63 -5.48 6.60
N LEU A 87 -15.99 -6.55 7.30
CA LEU A 87 -15.22 -7.10 8.41
C LEU A 87 -14.78 -8.55 8.19
N SER A 88 -15.18 -9.15 7.05
CA SER A 88 -14.83 -10.52 6.72
C SER A 88 -14.64 -10.73 5.20
N PRO A 89 -13.88 -11.75 4.79
CA PRO A 89 -13.73 -12.13 3.38
C PRO A 89 -15.07 -12.42 2.70
N LYS A 90 -16.00 -13.07 3.41
CA LYS A 90 -17.34 -13.37 2.91
C LYS A 90 -18.13 -12.12 2.59
N GLU A 91 -18.17 -11.14 3.51
CA GLU A 91 -18.85 -9.86 3.27
C GLU A 91 -18.24 -9.12 2.08
N PHE A 92 -16.91 -9.12 1.96
CA PHE A 92 -16.23 -8.53 0.80
C PHE A 92 -16.72 -9.17 -0.51
N THR A 93 -16.76 -10.49 -0.57
CA THR A 93 -17.25 -11.24 -1.73
C THR A 93 -18.71 -10.91 -2.06
N GLU A 94 -19.58 -10.86 -1.04
CA GLU A 94 -21.00 -10.48 -1.21
C GLU A 94 -21.14 -9.05 -1.78
N PHE A 95 -20.32 -8.11 -1.32
CA PHE A 95 -20.31 -6.74 -1.85
C PHE A 95 -19.75 -6.65 -3.27
N MET A 96 -18.69 -7.39 -3.59
CA MET A 96 -18.19 -7.52 -4.97
C MET A 96 -19.28 -8.01 -5.91
N ILE A 97 -19.98 -9.09 -5.54
CA ILE A 97 -21.08 -9.68 -6.32
C ILE A 97 -22.25 -8.70 -6.49
N LYS A 98 -22.63 -8.02 -5.41
CA LYS A 98 -23.77 -7.11 -5.39
C LYS A 98 -23.54 -5.84 -6.21
N TYR A 99 -22.38 -5.21 -6.07
CA TYR A 99 -22.14 -3.90 -6.64
C TYR A 99 -21.33 -3.92 -7.93
N LYS A 100 -20.63 -5.02 -8.24
CA LYS A 100 -19.77 -5.16 -9.43
C LYS A 100 -18.88 -3.94 -9.66
N PRO A 101 -18.05 -3.55 -8.67
CA PRO A 101 -17.26 -2.34 -8.76
C PRO A 101 -16.24 -2.41 -9.89
N ASN A 102 -15.84 -1.23 -10.39
CA ASN A 102 -14.74 -1.13 -11.36
C ASN A 102 -13.39 -1.25 -10.67
N HIS A 103 -13.32 -0.76 -9.44
CA HIS A 103 -12.09 -0.72 -8.65
C HIS A 103 -12.38 -1.20 -7.23
N THR A 104 -11.40 -1.86 -6.64
CA THR A 104 -11.38 -2.15 -5.21
C THR A 104 -9.95 -2.12 -4.70
N ALA A 105 -9.79 -1.92 -3.39
CA ALA A 105 -8.54 -2.16 -2.70
C ALA A 105 -8.81 -2.92 -1.41
N THR A 106 -8.02 -3.95 -1.16
CA THR A 106 -8.26 -4.90 -0.09
C THR A 106 -6.96 -5.63 0.33
N VAL A 107 -7.09 -6.67 1.14
CA VAL A 107 -5.98 -7.55 1.55
C VAL A 107 -6.03 -8.88 0.78
N PRO A 108 -4.89 -9.63 0.68
CA PRO A 108 -4.82 -10.90 -0.04
C PRO A 108 -5.93 -11.88 0.31
N THR A 109 -6.13 -12.15 1.59
CA THR A 109 -7.13 -13.11 2.10
C THR A 109 -8.56 -12.85 1.59
N TYR A 110 -8.92 -11.56 1.36
CA TYR A 110 -10.24 -11.21 0.86
C TYR A 110 -10.37 -11.51 -0.64
N VAL A 111 -9.30 -11.27 -1.39
CA VAL A 111 -9.27 -11.59 -2.84
C VAL A 111 -9.29 -13.09 -3.06
N GLU A 112 -8.55 -13.88 -2.27
CA GLU A 112 -8.58 -15.34 -2.33
C GLU A 112 -9.99 -15.88 -2.15
N HIS A 113 -10.66 -15.48 -1.08
CA HIS A 113 -12.04 -15.90 -0.84
C HIS A 113 -12.97 -15.49 -2.00
N PHE A 114 -12.75 -14.32 -2.61
CA PHE A 114 -13.56 -13.85 -3.74
C PHE A 114 -13.36 -14.73 -4.99
N ILE A 115 -12.14 -15.09 -5.33
CA ILE A 115 -11.86 -15.90 -6.52
C ILE A 115 -12.21 -17.38 -6.34
N GLU A 116 -12.33 -17.86 -5.10
CA GLU A 116 -12.75 -19.24 -4.76
C GLU A 116 -14.29 -19.40 -4.65
N ASP A 117 -15.02 -18.29 -4.51
CA ASP A 117 -16.48 -18.32 -4.33
C ASP A 117 -17.21 -18.82 -5.59
N GLU A 118 -18.05 -19.86 -5.45
CA GLU A 118 -18.76 -20.49 -6.56
C GLU A 118 -19.65 -19.52 -7.34
N LYS A 119 -20.30 -18.58 -6.65
CA LYS A 119 -21.16 -17.58 -7.28
C LYS A 119 -20.34 -16.57 -8.04
N ALA A 120 -19.22 -16.10 -7.48
CA ALA A 120 -18.28 -15.22 -8.18
C ALA A 120 -17.73 -15.90 -9.43
N ASN A 121 -17.40 -17.21 -9.36
CA ASN A 121 -16.93 -18.00 -10.48
C ASN A 121 -17.99 -18.22 -11.58
N SER A 122 -19.28 -18.09 -11.27
CA SER A 122 -20.35 -18.18 -12.27
C SER A 122 -20.65 -16.87 -13.01
N MET A 123 -19.96 -15.76 -12.64
CA MET A 123 -20.28 -14.42 -13.11
C MET A 123 -19.24 -13.89 -14.12
N ASN A 124 -19.66 -12.88 -14.88
CA ASN A 124 -18.78 -12.10 -15.74
C ASN A 124 -18.25 -10.88 -14.99
N TRP A 125 -16.92 -10.66 -15.02
CA TRP A 125 -16.23 -9.60 -14.30
C TRP A 125 -15.58 -8.56 -15.23
N LYS A 126 -16.10 -8.38 -16.43
CA LYS A 126 -15.63 -7.37 -17.40
C LYS A 126 -15.60 -5.94 -16.82
N CYS A 127 -16.38 -5.68 -15.78
CA CYS A 127 -16.43 -4.37 -15.12
C CYS A 127 -15.15 -4.07 -14.32
N ILE A 128 -14.44 -5.07 -13.83
CA ILE A 128 -13.23 -4.88 -12.99
C ILE A 128 -12.11 -4.31 -13.86
N LYS A 129 -11.54 -3.19 -13.39
CA LYS A 129 -10.39 -2.52 -13.96
C LYS A 129 -9.15 -2.70 -13.07
N HIS A 130 -9.31 -2.57 -11.75
CA HIS A 130 -8.21 -2.69 -10.79
C HIS A 130 -8.65 -3.39 -9.50
N ILE A 131 -7.84 -4.34 -9.06
CA ILE A 131 -7.89 -4.91 -7.70
C ILE A 131 -6.58 -4.57 -7.03
N GLY A 132 -6.59 -3.54 -6.16
CA GLY A 132 -5.46 -3.18 -5.33
C GLY A 132 -5.31 -4.14 -4.15
N VAL A 133 -4.11 -4.66 -3.93
CA VAL A 133 -3.80 -5.57 -2.82
C VAL A 133 -2.62 -5.03 -2.03
N GLY A 134 -2.79 -4.94 -0.72
CA GLY A 134 -1.75 -4.43 0.17
C GLY A 134 -1.95 -4.83 1.62
N GLY A 135 -0.99 -4.41 2.47
CA GLY A 135 -1.05 -4.66 3.92
C GLY A 135 -0.47 -6.00 4.37
N GLU A 136 -0.40 -6.99 3.49
CA GLU A 136 0.13 -8.33 3.76
C GLU A 136 1.00 -8.81 2.60
N SER A 137 1.76 -9.89 2.82
CA SER A 137 2.53 -10.54 1.76
C SER A 137 1.60 -11.14 0.71
N PHE A 138 1.95 -10.96 -0.55
CA PHE A 138 1.20 -11.48 -1.68
C PHE A 138 2.14 -12.33 -2.54
N THR A 139 1.92 -13.63 -2.57
CA THR A 139 2.80 -14.59 -3.22
C THR A 139 2.64 -14.60 -4.74
N ARG A 140 3.62 -15.18 -5.44
CA ARG A 140 3.55 -15.36 -6.88
C ARG A 140 2.37 -16.24 -7.30
N THR A 141 2.06 -17.28 -6.54
CA THR A 141 0.95 -18.19 -6.80
C THR A 141 -0.38 -17.44 -6.71
N GLN A 142 -0.63 -16.75 -5.60
CA GLN A 142 -1.81 -15.92 -5.40
C GLN A 142 -2.00 -14.88 -6.52
N GLU A 143 -0.91 -14.20 -6.89
CA GLU A 143 -0.96 -13.21 -7.99
C GLU A 143 -1.36 -13.86 -9.31
N GLN A 144 -0.85 -15.07 -9.61
CA GLN A 144 -1.19 -15.79 -10.83
C GLN A 144 -2.65 -16.26 -10.83
N GLU A 145 -3.13 -16.80 -9.72
CA GLU A 145 -4.52 -17.23 -9.56
C GLU A 145 -5.52 -16.11 -9.80
N VAL A 146 -5.25 -14.91 -9.25
CA VAL A 146 -6.11 -13.74 -9.49
C VAL A 146 -6.05 -13.29 -10.95
N LYS A 147 -4.88 -13.31 -11.60
CA LYS A 147 -4.75 -12.99 -13.02
C LYS A 147 -5.53 -13.97 -13.89
N ASP A 148 -5.45 -15.26 -13.59
CA ASP A 148 -6.17 -16.30 -14.32
C ASP A 148 -7.68 -16.17 -14.10
N PHE A 149 -8.12 -15.90 -12.86
CA PHE A 149 -9.52 -15.62 -12.58
C PHE A 149 -10.04 -14.45 -13.41
N LEU A 150 -9.37 -13.29 -13.39
CA LEU A 150 -9.78 -12.12 -14.17
C LEU A 150 -9.91 -12.43 -15.66
N LYS A 151 -8.90 -13.10 -16.23
CA LYS A 151 -8.87 -13.51 -17.63
C LYS A 151 -10.02 -14.46 -17.97
N ASN A 152 -10.26 -15.49 -17.15
CA ASN A 152 -11.30 -16.50 -17.37
C ASN A 152 -12.71 -15.91 -17.25
N HIS A 153 -12.87 -14.78 -16.55
CA HIS A 153 -14.15 -14.11 -16.34
C HIS A 153 -14.29 -12.82 -17.16
N ASN A 154 -13.60 -12.73 -18.31
CA ASN A 154 -13.67 -11.65 -19.30
C ASN A 154 -13.22 -10.25 -18.77
N SER A 155 -12.46 -10.19 -17.70
CA SER A 155 -11.86 -8.95 -17.26
C SER A 155 -10.51 -8.72 -17.94
N SER A 156 -10.29 -7.48 -18.39
CA SER A 156 -8.97 -6.96 -18.80
C SER A 156 -8.30 -6.17 -17.68
N GLY A 157 -8.86 -6.24 -16.48
CA GLY A 157 -8.34 -5.55 -15.31
C GLY A 157 -7.01 -6.10 -14.82
N SER A 158 -6.36 -5.32 -13.98
CA SER A 158 -5.08 -5.69 -13.35
C SER A 158 -5.24 -5.95 -11.86
N ILE A 159 -4.30 -6.72 -11.33
CA ILE A 159 -4.04 -6.77 -9.90
C ILE A 159 -2.87 -5.86 -9.62
N ASP A 160 -3.07 -4.92 -8.71
CA ASP A 160 -2.11 -3.89 -8.38
C ASP A 160 -1.59 -4.13 -6.96
N LYS A 161 -0.29 -4.34 -6.83
CA LYS A 161 0.38 -4.53 -5.53
C LYS A 161 1.05 -3.24 -5.11
N GLY A 162 1.25 -3.07 -3.83
CA GLY A 162 1.95 -1.89 -3.36
C GLY A 162 2.58 -2.07 -1.99
N PHE A 163 3.47 -1.14 -1.69
CA PHE A 163 4.07 -0.98 -0.38
C PHE A 163 3.74 0.40 0.16
N GLY A 164 3.49 0.45 1.45
CA GLY A 164 3.24 1.69 2.15
C GLY A 164 3.09 1.48 3.64
N MET A 165 2.95 2.58 4.34
CA MET A 165 2.80 2.61 5.79
C MET A 165 1.97 3.84 6.19
N THR A 166 1.48 3.85 7.41
CA THR A 166 0.67 4.96 7.92
C THR A 166 1.44 6.29 7.85
N GLU A 167 2.73 6.25 8.11
CA GLU A 167 3.67 7.38 8.08
C GLU A 167 3.87 7.97 6.67
N LEU A 168 3.44 7.25 5.63
CA LEU A 168 3.45 7.65 4.23
C LEU A 168 2.05 7.77 3.63
N SER A 169 1.03 7.96 4.49
CA SER A 169 -0.37 8.16 4.10
C SER A 169 -0.99 6.96 3.36
N GLY A 170 -0.45 5.76 3.53
CA GLY A 170 -0.97 4.53 2.94
C GLY A 170 -0.03 3.93 1.90
N THR A 171 -0.16 4.26 0.63
CA THR A 171 0.67 3.69 -0.45
C THR A 171 1.79 4.65 -0.86
N SER A 172 2.98 4.14 -1.10
CA SER A 172 4.12 4.94 -1.58
C SER A 172 4.83 4.33 -2.80
N VAL A 173 4.69 3.03 -2.99
CA VAL A 173 5.24 2.26 -4.11
C VAL A 173 4.13 1.36 -4.64
N THR A 174 4.02 1.18 -5.96
CA THR A 174 2.99 0.31 -6.54
C THR A 174 3.43 -0.36 -7.84
N CYS A 175 2.98 -1.61 -8.03
CA CYS A 175 2.82 -2.21 -9.34
C CYS A 175 1.42 -1.87 -9.85
N MET A 176 1.29 -1.31 -11.04
CA MET A 176 -0.02 -0.97 -11.60
C MET A 176 -0.03 -1.16 -13.11
N GLY A 177 -1.08 -1.82 -13.61
CA GLY A 177 -1.25 -2.03 -15.05
C GLY A 177 -0.06 -2.74 -15.69
N ASN A 178 0.57 -2.08 -16.68
CA ASN A 178 1.74 -2.62 -17.40
C ASN A 178 3.06 -2.48 -16.62
N VAL A 179 3.08 -1.69 -15.54
CA VAL A 179 4.25 -1.54 -14.66
C VAL A 179 4.15 -2.57 -13.55
N ASN A 180 4.39 -3.82 -13.91
CA ASN A 180 4.27 -4.93 -12.98
C ASN A 180 5.42 -5.94 -13.19
N LYS A 181 6.05 -6.34 -12.10
CA LYS A 181 7.07 -7.38 -12.06
C LYS A 181 6.71 -8.36 -10.94
N PHE A 182 6.69 -9.65 -11.24
CA PHE A 182 6.36 -10.68 -10.25
C PHE A 182 7.20 -10.53 -8.99
N THR A 183 6.59 -10.67 -7.83
CA THR A 183 7.19 -10.58 -6.49
C THR A 183 7.73 -9.20 -6.10
N SER A 184 7.79 -8.23 -7.01
CA SER A 184 8.14 -6.86 -6.65
C SER A 184 6.96 -6.13 -6.01
N LEU A 185 7.27 -5.10 -5.23
CA LEU A 185 6.30 -4.14 -4.71
C LEU A 185 5.99 -3.00 -5.69
N GLY A 186 6.75 -2.91 -6.79
CA GLY A 186 6.60 -1.90 -7.83
C GLY A 186 7.66 -0.81 -7.82
N ILE A 187 7.26 0.34 -8.35
CA ILE A 187 8.04 1.58 -8.42
C ILE A 187 7.40 2.67 -7.58
N PRO A 188 8.11 3.76 -7.22
CA PRO A 188 7.53 4.82 -6.41
C PRO A 188 6.35 5.48 -7.12
N LEU A 189 5.35 5.87 -6.34
CA LEU A 189 4.31 6.77 -6.81
C LEU A 189 4.95 8.10 -7.26
N PRO A 190 4.38 8.78 -8.28
CA PRO A 190 4.90 10.07 -8.75
C PRO A 190 5.18 11.04 -7.59
N LEU A 191 6.29 11.79 -7.66
CA LEU A 191 6.79 12.70 -6.63
C LEU A 191 7.36 12.05 -5.37
N ASN A 192 7.26 10.74 -5.20
CA ASN A 192 8.01 10.02 -4.18
C ASN A 192 9.39 9.64 -4.72
N THR A 193 10.37 9.62 -3.84
CA THR A 193 11.69 9.04 -4.06
C THR A 193 11.90 7.96 -3.01
N TYR A 194 12.44 6.83 -3.40
CA TYR A 194 12.90 5.82 -2.45
C TYR A 194 14.35 5.44 -2.74
N GLY A 195 15.01 4.93 -1.72
CA GLY A 195 16.35 4.38 -1.81
C GLY A 195 16.54 3.28 -0.80
N ILE A 196 17.58 2.50 -1.02
CA ILE A 196 18.04 1.49 -0.06
C ILE A 196 19.25 2.05 0.66
N PHE A 197 19.20 2.09 1.99
CA PHE A 197 20.25 2.70 2.79
C PHE A 197 20.84 1.69 3.78
N GLU A 198 22.11 1.89 4.15
CA GLU A 198 22.69 1.20 5.28
C GLU A 198 21.89 1.56 6.53
N ARG A 199 21.46 0.53 7.29
CA ARG A 199 20.51 0.69 8.39
C ARG A 199 20.86 1.84 9.34
N GLY A 200 19.90 2.73 9.50
CA GLY A 200 19.99 3.85 10.43
C GLY A 200 20.96 4.96 10.01
N THR A 201 21.49 4.94 8.78
CA THR A 201 22.38 5.96 8.22
C THR A 201 21.76 6.63 7.00
N ASP A 202 22.44 7.62 6.43
CA ASP A 202 22.11 8.26 5.15
C ASP A 202 23.03 7.80 4.00
N LYS A 203 23.74 6.67 4.19
CA LYS A 203 24.56 6.05 3.15
C LYS A 203 23.69 5.19 2.26
N GLU A 204 23.43 5.68 1.06
CA GLU A 204 22.69 4.96 0.04
C GLU A 204 23.51 3.78 -0.53
N LEU A 205 22.84 2.65 -0.70
CA LEU A 205 23.40 1.42 -1.26
C LEU A 205 23.11 1.34 -2.76
N LYS A 206 23.87 0.50 -3.48
CA LYS A 206 23.70 0.29 -4.91
C LYS A 206 22.52 -0.63 -5.21
N TYR A 207 22.08 -0.61 -6.46
CA TYR A 207 21.12 -1.59 -6.97
C TYR A 207 21.59 -3.02 -6.71
N GLY A 208 20.67 -3.87 -6.26
CA GLY A 208 20.96 -5.25 -5.89
C GLY A 208 21.49 -5.44 -4.46
N GLU A 209 21.91 -4.37 -3.77
CA GLU A 209 22.33 -4.46 -2.36
C GLU A 209 21.12 -4.41 -1.41
N GLU A 210 21.21 -5.17 -0.32
CA GLU A 210 20.16 -5.28 0.69
C GLU A 210 20.37 -4.25 1.81
N GLY A 211 19.32 -3.49 2.12
CA GLY A 211 19.36 -2.51 3.20
C GLY A 211 17.97 -2.01 3.61
N GLU A 212 17.94 -0.90 4.34
CA GLU A 212 16.72 -0.29 4.82
C GLU A 212 16.02 0.48 3.68
N ILE A 213 14.72 0.23 3.52
CA ILE A 213 13.87 0.99 2.61
C ILE A 213 13.60 2.35 3.24
N CYS A 214 14.07 3.43 2.61
CA CYS A 214 13.76 4.80 3.01
C CYS A 214 13.02 5.53 1.90
N ILE A 215 12.07 6.37 2.28
CA ILE A 215 11.17 7.04 1.33
C ILE A 215 11.03 8.52 1.71
N THR A 216 11.03 9.37 0.70
CA THR A 216 10.71 10.80 0.83
C THR A 216 9.69 11.22 -0.22
N GLY A 217 8.83 12.16 0.13
CA GLY A 217 7.82 12.70 -0.80
C GLY A 217 6.67 13.43 -0.11
N PRO A 218 5.71 13.91 -0.90
CA PRO A 218 4.64 14.77 -0.40
C PRO A 218 3.61 14.05 0.49
N THR A 219 3.68 12.73 0.59
CA THR A 219 2.78 11.92 1.43
C THR A 219 3.34 11.62 2.82
N GLU A 220 4.54 12.12 3.14
CA GLU A 220 5.14 11.97 4.46
C GLU A 220 4.29 12.61 5.56
N MET A 221 4.11 11.90 6.67
CA MET A 221 3.42 12.42 7.85
C MET A 221 4.03 13.71 8.39
N LEU A 222 3.26 14.50 9.10
CA LEU A 222 3.80 15.66 9.86
C LEU A 222 4.67 15.20 11.04
N GLY A 223 4.38 14.03 11.59
CA GLY A 223 5.06 13.46 12.75
C GLY A 223 4.09 12.61 13.58
N TYR A 224 4.57 12.11 14.72
CA TYR A 224 3.70 11.44 15.71
C TYR A 224 3.09 12.45 16.68
N LEU A 225 1.90 12.16 17.19
CA LEU A 225 1.26 12.95 18.24
C LEU A 225 1.96 12.67 19.58
N ASP A 226 2.49 13.70 20.20
CA ASP A 226 3.12 13.68 21.53
C ASP A 226 4.17 12.55 21.72
N ASN A 227 4.94 12.24 20.65
CA ASN A 227 5.93 11.18 20.69
C ASN A 227 7.17 11.50 19.83
N GLU A 228 7.92 12.53 20.24
CA GLU A 228 9.13 12.99 19.54
C GLU A 228 10.26 11.96 19.56
N GLU A 229 10.33 11.13 20.59
CA GLU A 229 11.34 10.07 20.68
C GLU A 229 11.18 9.05 19.56
N GLU A 230 9.98 8.53 19.35
CA GLU A 230 9.73 7.58 18.26
C GLU A 230 9.79 8.28 16.87
N GLU A 231 9.40 9.56 16.80
CA GLU A 231 9.51 10.35 15.57
C GLU A 231 10.96 10.45 15.10
N SER A 232 11.90 10.74 16.01
CA SER A 232 13.34 10.86 15.70
C SER A 232 13.99 9.56 15.21
N LYS A 233 13.39 8.40 15.52
CA LYS A 233 13.85 7.09 15.02
C LYS A 233 13.45 6.85 13.58
N VAL A 234 12.33 7.42 13.14
CA VAL A 234 11.70 7.18 11.83
C VAL A 234 11.99 8.31 10.85
N ILE A 235 12.02 9.57 11.32
CA ILE A 235 12.25 10.73 10.47
C ILE A 235 13.71 11.19 10.63
N LYS A 236 14.44 11.24 9.50
CA LYS A 236 15.80 11.74 9.47
C LYS A 236 15.99 12.75 8.34
N ILE A 237 16.84 13.74 8.59
CA ILE A 237 17.34 14.63 7.55
C ILE A 237 18.63 14.05 7.03
N HIS A 238 18.65 13.68 5.75
CA HIS A 238 19.84 13.15 5.11
C HIS A 238 20.78 14.27 4.64
N SER A 239 21.96 13.89 4.17
CA SER A 239 22.98 14.80 3.63
C SER A 239 22.52 15.57 2.39
N ASP A 240 21.48 15.09 1.68
CA ASP A 240 20.81 15.79 0.58
C ASP A 240 19.86 16.92 1.05
N GLY A 241 19.75 17.13 2.36
CA GLY A 241 18.89 18.11 3.00
C GLY A 241 17.41 17.75 3.00
N LYS A 242 17.02 16.57 2.48
CA LYS A 242 15.64 16.12 2.48
C LYS A 242 15.31 15.35 3.75
N ARG A 243 14.03 15.36 4.07
CA ARG A 243 13.44 14.57 5.12
C ARG A 243 13.10 13.18 4.57
N TRP A 244 13.59 12.14 5.22
CA TRP A 244 13.38 10.75 4.82
C TRP A 244 12.67 9.98 5.92
N ILE A 245 11.73 9.12 5.52
CA ILE A 245 11.08 8.15 6.41
C ILE A 245 11.86 6.84 6.34
N HIS A 246 12.42 6.43 7.45
CA HIS A 246 13.07 5.13 7.66
C HIS A 246 12.01 4.11 8.05
N SER A 247 11.78 3.12 7.19
CA SER A 247 10.65 2.20 7.36
C SER A 247 10.91 1.06 8.36
N GLU A 248 12.17 0.80 8.72
CA GLU A 248 12.62 -0.40 9.41
C GLU A 248 12.35 -1.70 8.61
N ASP A 249 11.92 -1.58 7.38
CA ASP A 249 11.73 -2.68 6.44
C ASP A 249 12.98 -2.86 5.58
N VAL A 250 13.28 -4.10 5.24
CA VAL A 250 14.45 -4.50 4.45
C VAL A 250 14.02 -4.76 3.03
N GLY A 251 14.77 -4.23 2.07
CA GLY A 251 14.49 -4.44 0.66
C GLY A 251 15.71 -4.33 -0.22
N ILE A 252 15.47 -4.53 -1.51
CA ILE A 252 16.42 -4.36 -2.61
C ILE A 252 15.70 -3.59 -3.72
N ILE A 253 16.43 -2.73 -4.40
CA ILE A 253 15.99 -2.15 -5.69
C ILE A 253 16.82 -2.79 -6.79
N ASP A 254 16.18 -3.30 -7.84
CA ASP A 254 16.90 -3.84 -8.99
C ASP A 254 17.30 -2.74 -9.99
N GLU A 255 18.05 -3.12 -11.04
CA GLU A 255 18.53 -2.20 -12.06
C GLU A 255 17.42 -1.57 -12.91
N GLU A 256 16.21 -2.16 -12.90
CA GLU A 256 15.03 -1.60 -13.58
C GLU A 256 14.23 -0.67 -12.65
N GLY A 257 14.67 -0.49 -11.39
CA GLY A 257 14.03 0.37 -10.41
C GLY A 257 12.86 -0.28 -9.65
N PHE A 258 12.68 -1.60 -9.72
CA PHE A 258 11.65 -2.28 -8.94
C PHE A 258 12.11 -2.59 -7.52
N LEU A 259 11.25 -2.29 -6.55
CA LEU A 259 11.46 -2.58 -5.14
C LEU A 259 11.01 -4.01 -4.80
N PHE A 260 11.87 -4.74 -4.11
CA PHE A 260 11.57 -6.07 -3.56
C PHE A 260 11.69 -6.04 -2.05
N PHE A 261 10.64 -6.47 -1.37
CA PHE A 261 10.61 -6.61 0.08
C PHE A 261 11.31 -7.91 0.51
N LYS A 262 12.14 -7.84 1.55
CA LYS A 262 12.84 -8.99 2.12
C LYS A 262 12.31 -9.35 3.50
N GLY A 263 11.89 -8.37 4.29
CA GLY A 263 11.39 -8.59 5.64
C GLY A 263 11.48 -7.33 6.50
N ARG A 264 11.35 -7.52 7.81
CA ARG A 264 11.50 -6.45 8.81
C ARG A 264 12.70 -6.70 9.68
N TYR A 265 13.48 -5.67 9.96
CA TYR A 265 14.63 -5.79 10.88
C TYR A 265 14.24 -6.37 12.24
N LYS A 266 13.10 -5.97 12.79
CA LYS A 266 12.59 -6.45 14.09
C LYS A 266 12.20 -7.94 14.12
N ARG A 267 11.92 -8.54 12.95
CA ARG A 267 11.56 -9.96 12.80
C ARG A 267 12.73 -10.84 12.31
N MET A 268 13.83 -10.22 11.90
CA MET A 268 15.01 -10.90 11.40
C MET A 268 15.73 -11.62 12.55
N PHE A 269 16.11 -12.86 12.32
CA PHE A 269 17.01 -13.60 13.23
C PHE A 269 18.20 -14.15 12.47
N THR A 270 19.26 -14.45 13.19
CA THR A 270 20.48 -15.02 12.61
C THR A 270 20.60 -16.49 12.98
N HIS A 271 20.80 -17.34 11.98
CA HIS A 271 21.09 -18.77 12.17
C HIS A 271 22.29 -19.18 11.30
N GLY A 272 23.32 -19.78 11.93
CA GLY A 272 24.54 -20.19 11.23
C GLY A 272 25.29 -19.06 10.52
N GLY A 273 25.17 -17.81 11.00
CA GLY A 273 25.77 -16.62 10.38
C GLY A 273 24.94 -15.98 9.27
N PHE A 274 23.82 -16.59 8.88
CA PHE A 274 22.90 -16.05 7.85
C PHE A 274 21.76 -15.27 8.48
N LYS A 275 21.42 -14.13 7.88
CA LYS A 275 20.22 -13.38 8.22
C LYS A 275 19.00 -14.07 7.63
N LEU A 276 18.04 -14.44 8.45
CA LEU A 276 16.80 -15.09 8.04
C LEU A 276 15.61 -14.17 8.32
N TYR A 277 14.76 -14.02 7.33
CA TYR A 277 13.53 -13.24 7.39
C TYR A 277 12.33 -14.22 7.36
N PRO A 278 11.55 -14.33 8.46
CA PRO A 278 10.42 -15.26 8.51
C PRO A 278 9.45 -15.11 7.34
N SER A 279 9.12 -13.89 6.95
CA SER A 279 8.23 -13.62 5.82
C SER A 279 8.71 -14.22 4.48
N TYR A 280 10.02 -14.30 4.27
CA TYR A 280 10.60 -14.93 3.09
C TYR A 280 10.43 -16.46 3.14
N ILE A 281 10.66 -17.05 4.32
CA ILE A 281 10.50 -18.49 4.55
C ILE A 281 9.03 -18.88 4.43
N GLU A 282 8.13 -18.11 5.04
CA GLU A 282 6.68 -18.27 4.96
C GLU A 282 6.21 -18.23 3.50
N GLY A 283 6.71 -17.29 2.70
CA GLY A 283 6.40 -17.18 1.27
C GLY A 283 6.84 -18.41 0.46
N ILE A 284 7.99 -19.02 0.78
CA ILE A 284 8.45 -20.26 0.14
C ILE A 284 7.54 -21.42 0.53
N ILE A 285 7.18 -21.53 1.81
CA ILE A 285 6.30 -22.60 2.31
C ILE A 285 4.90 -22.51 1.65
N LEU A 286 4.33 -21.31 1.59
CA LEU A 286 3.02 -21.07 0.97
C LEU A 286 3.03 -21.27 -0.56
N SER A 287 4.18 -21.19 -1.21
CA SER A 287 4.29 -21.48 -2.65
C SER A 287 4.51 -22.96 -2.97
N HIS A 288 4.63 -23.80 -1.95
CA HIS A 288 4.77 -25.26 -2.14
C HIS A 288 3.39 -25.85 -2.49
N PRO A 289 3.31 -26.66 -3.56
CA PRO A 289 2.06 -27.33 -3.97
C PRO A 289 1.48 -28.22 -2.89
#